data_9488dfb899b74c7f9c61ee740dd3dd4a
#
_entry.id   9488dfb899b74c7f9c61ee740dd3dd4a
#
_cell.length_a   1.000
_cell.length_b   1.000
_cell.length_c   1.000
_cell.angle_alpha   90.00
_cell.angle_beta   90.00
_cell.angle_gamma   90.00
#
_symmetry.space_group_name_H-M   'P 1'
#
loop_
_entity.id
_entity.type
_entity.pdbx_description
1 polymer ?
#
loop_
_entity_poly.entity_id
_entity_poly.type
_entity_poly.pdbx_seq_one_letter_code
_entity_poly.pdbx_strand_id
1 'polypeptide(L)'
;MSRILVDTSVWIDHLRSSDELLVTLLNNHRVLMHSMIWGELACGHLRHRLQILTLLKHLPHLSEATHDEVMTFMDNKQLMGRGIGFVDVHLLAATVLTPGARIWTRDSRLSAVAQSLEIAWHSD
;
A
#
# COMPACT_ATOMS: atom_id res chain seq x y z
N MET A 1 13.47 1.68 -12.00
CA MET A 1 12.70 0.59 -11.36
C MET A 1 11.58 1.16 -10.50
N SER A 2 10.44 0.50 -10.50
CA SER A 2 9.30 0.93 -9.70
C SER A 2 9.59 0.81 -8.20
N ARG A 3 9.07 1.76 -7.42
CA ARG A 3 8.98 1.63 -5.97
C ARG A 3 7.57 1.15 -5.64
N ILE A 4 7.44 0.32 -4.63
CA ILE A 4 6.25 -0.49 -4.40
C ILE A 4 5.62 -0.13 -3.06
N LEU A 5 4.37 0.35 -3.11
CA LEU A 5 3.55 0.45 -1.91
C LEU A 5 2.98 -0.94 -1.62
N VAL A 6 3.37 -1.50 -0.48
CA VAL A 6 2.95 -2.84 -0.06
C VAL A 6 1.72 -2.71 0.84
N ASP A 7 0.60 -3.25 0.38
CA ASP A 7 -0.66 -3.20 1.12
C ASP A 7 -0.61 -4.04 2.40
N THR A 8 -1.46 -3.69 3.35
CA THR A 8 -1.60 -4.39 4.63
C THR A 8 -1.77 -5.90 4.46
N SER A 9 -2.51 -6.33 3.46
CA SER A 9 -2.75 -7.76 3.18
C SER A 9 -1.43 -8.54 2.98
N VAL A 10 -0.48 -7.93 2.29
CA VAL A 10 0.84 -8.55 2.04
C VAL A 10 1.69 -8.53 3.32
N TRP A 11 1.69 -7.39 4.04
CA TRP A 11 2.43 -7.26 5.29
C TRP A 11 1.98 -8.27 6.34
N ILE A 12 0.66 -8.47 6.49
CA ILE A 12 0.13 -9.42 7.45
C ILE A 12 0.65 -10.83 7.17
N ASP A 13 0.63 -11.26 5.91
CA ASP A 13 1.16 -12.56 5.53
C ASP A 13 2.65 -12.67 5.83
N HIS A 14 3.42 -11.63 5.49
CA HIS A 14 4.87 -11.59 5.71
C HIS A 14 5.23 -11.65 7.20
N LEU A 15 4.51 -10.91 8.03
CA LEU A 15 4.77 -10.88 9.47
C LEU A 15 4.37 -12.19 10.16
N ARG A 16 3.50 -12.97 9.53
CA ARG A 16 3.11 -14.30 10.00
C ARG A 16 4.08 -15.37 9.53
N SER A 17 4.48 -15.31 8.28
CA SER A 17 5.40 -16.26 7.65
C SER A 17 6.14 -15.56 6.52
N SER A 18 7.40 -15.27 6.72
CA SER A 18 8.23 -14.45 5.83
C SER A 18 7.94 -14.69 4.34
N ASP A 19 7.70 -13.60 3.61
CA ASP A 19 7.48 -13.60 2.16
C ASP A 19 8.81 -13.23 1.47
N GLU A 20 9.36 -14.17 0.70
CA GLU A 20 10.67 -13.98 0.07
C GLU A 20 10.68 -12.84 -0.94
N LEU A 21 9.57 -12.64 -1.66
CA LEU A 21 9.47 -11.55 -2.63
C LEU A 21 9.52 -10.19 -1.93
N LEU A 22 8.81 -10.05 -0.81
CA LEU A 22 8.85 -8.83 -0.02
C LEU A 22 10.25 -8.61 0.57
N VAL A 23 10.92 -9.67 1.05
CA VAL A 23 12.29 -9.56 1.54
C VAL A 23 13.20 -9.01 0.44
N THR A 24 13.09 -9.52 -0.78
CA THR A 24 13.88 -9.04 -1.91
C THR A 24 13.62 -7.55 -2.19
N LEU A 25 12.36 -7.13 -2.19
CA LEU A 25 12.02 -5.73 -2.40
C LEU A 25 12.56 -4.83 -1.30
N LEU A 26 12.51 -5.28 -0.04
CA LEU A 26 13.06 -4.54 1.10
C LEU A 26 14.57 -4.40 0.97
N ASN A 27 15.27 -5.47 0.61
CA ASN A 27 16.72 -5.45 0.44
C ASN A 27 17.16 -4.54 -0.70
N ASN A 28 16.31 -4.36 -1.70
CA ASN A 28 16.58 -3.49 -2.85
C ASN A 28 16.06 -2.06 -2.65
N HIS A 29 15.63 -1.71 -1.44
CA HIS A 29 15.14 -0.37 -1.09
C HIS A 29 13.98 0.09 -1.99
N ARG A 30 13.10 -0.83 -2.37
CA ARG A 30 11.98 -0.55 -3.27
C ARG A 30 10.63 -0.42 -2.57
N VAL A 31 10.58 -0.61 -1.26
CA VAL A 31 9.30 -0.64 -0.51
C VAL A 31 8.96 0.74 0.01
N LEU A 32 7.72 1.15 -0.24
CA LEU A 32 7.13 2.40 0.27
C LEU A 32 6.12 2.10 1.38
N MET A 33 5.95 3.04 2.28
CA MET A 33 4.98 2.97 3.37
C MET A 33 3.96 4.10 3.24
N HIS A 34 2.76 3.87 3.72
CA HIS A 34 1.71 4.87 3.88
C HIS A 34 1.25 4.85 5.35
N SER A 35 0.98 6.03 5.91
CA SER A 35 0.60 6.13 7.32
C SER A 35 -0.65 5.31 7.67
N MET A 36 -1.59 5.15 6.74
CA MET A 36 -2.78 4.33 6.96
C MET A 36 -2.46 2.85 7.02
N ILE A 37 -1.49 2.36 6.24
CA ILE A 37 -1.02 0.98 6.33
C ILE A 37 -0.33 0.77 7.67
N TRP A 38 0.55 1.69 8.05
CA TRP A 38 1.22 1.63 9.35
C TRP A 38 0.20 1.59 10.49
N GLY A 39 -0.85 2.43 10.41
CA GLY A 39 -1.93 2.45 11.39
C GLY A 39 -2.73 1.15 11.43
N GLU A 40 -3.05 0.57 10.29
CA GLU A 40 -3.75 -0.72 10.24
C GLU A 40 -2.92 -1.84 10.88
N LEU A 41 -1.63 -1.86 10.62
CA LEU A 41 -0.73 -2.83 11.25
C LEU A 41 -0.67 -2.62 12.75
N ALA A 42 -0.69 -1.36 13.20
CA ALA A 42 -0.67 -1.02 14.63
C ALA A 42 -1.93 -1.49 15.37
N CYS A 43 -3.06 -1.64 14.67
CA CYS A 43 -4.30 -2.14 15.25
C CYS A 43 -4.28 -3.64 15.51
N GLY A 44 -3.36 -4.37 14.89
CA GLY A 44 -3.30 -5.82 14.99
C GLY A 44 -2.45 -6.30 16.16
N HIS A 45 -2.56 -7.60 16.46
CA HIS A 45 -1.71 -8.27 17.45
C HIS A 45 -0.42 -8.72 16.80
N LEU A 46 0.60 -7.87 16.84
CA LEU A 46 1.91 -8.19 16.29
C LEU A 46 2.84 -8.73 17.37
N ARG A 47 3.57 -9.79 17.06
CA ARG A 47 4.70 -10.23 17.91
C ARG A 47 5.78 -9.15 17.78
N HIS A 48 6.37 -8.78 18.93
CA HIS A 48 7.37 -7.70 18.98
C HIS A 48 6.84 -6.39 18.35
N ARG A 49 5.60 -6.06 18.67
CA ARG A 49 4.85 -4.96 18.06
C ARG A 49 5.64 -3.64 18.02
N LEU A 50 6.20 -3.24 19.16
CA LEU A 50 6.92 -1.95 19.25
C LEU A 50 8.13 -1.93 18.29
N GLN A 51 8.90 -3.02 18.27
CA GLN A 51 10.07 -3.13 17.40
C GLN A 51 9.67 -3.09 15.92
N ILE A 52 8.65 -3.86 15.55
CA ILE A 52 8.16 -3.92 14.16
C ILE A 52 7.65 -2.56 13.72
N LEU A 53 6.79 -1.91 14.51
CA LEU A 53 6.23 -0.60 14.15
C LEU A 53 7.32 0.47 14.03
N THR A 54 8.33 0.43 14.89
CA THR A 54 9.46 1.37 14.82
C THR A 54 10.24 1.19 13.52
N LEU A 55 10.52 -0.06 13.14
CA LEU A 55 11.24 -0.36 11.90
C LEU A 55 10.43 0.06 10.66
N LEU A 56 9.15 -0.28 10.62
CA LEU A 56 8.30 0.03 9.48
C LEU A 56 8.07 1.52 9.30
N LYS A 57 8.04 2.27 10.40
CA LYS A 57 7.88 3.73 10.35
C LYS A 57 9.04 4.41 9.60
N HIS A 58 10.21 3.81 9.62
CA HIS A 58 11.41 4.37 8.98
C HIS A 58 11.50 4.07 7.47
N LEU A 59 10.60 3.25 6.92
CA LEU A 59 10.54 3.05 5.49
C LEU A 59 10.18 4.36 4.77
N PRO A 60 10.68 4.57 3.55
CA PRO A 60 10.27 5.75 2.78
C PRO A 60 8.77 5.79 2.58
N HIS A 61 8.17 6.97 2.73
CA HIS A 61 6.76 7.19 2.51
C HIS A 61 6.54 7.77 1.12
N LEU A 62 5.45 7.36 0.46
CA LEU A 62 5.01 8.05 -0.75
C LEU A 62 4.31 9.36 -0.37
N SER A 63 3.98 10.20 -1.36
CA SER A 63 3.24 11.43 -1.17
C SER A 63 1.79 11.09 -0.79
N GLU A 64 1.39 11.45 0.43
CA GLU A 64 0.02 11.16 0.88
C GLU A 64 -0.91 12.28 0.45
N ALA A 65 -2.06 11.90 -0.08
CA ALA A 65 -3.08 12.85 -0.51
C ALA A 65 -3.88 13.36 0.69
N THR A 66 -4.36 14.59 0.60
CA THR A 66 -5.30 15.13 1.59
C THR A 66 -6.68 14.48 1.41
N HIS A 67 -7.54 14.63 2.41
CA HIS A 67 -8.91 14.13 2.32
C HIS A 67 -9.62 14.68 1.08
N ASP A 68 -9.53 15.98 0.83
CA ASP A 68 -10.19 16.61 -0.31
C ASP A 68 -9.64 16.13 -1.65
N GLU A 69 -8.32 15.92 -1.73
CA GLU A 69 -7.70 15.36 -2.92
C GLU A 69 -8.18 13.94 -3.19
N VAL A 70 -8.35 13.13 -2.14
CA VAL A 70 -8.85 11.77 -2.29
C VAL A 70 -10.30 11.78 -2.78
N MET A 71 -11.14 12.68 -2.24
CA MET A 71 -12.53 12.80 -2.69
C MET A 71 -12.60 13.19 -4.17
N THR A 72 -11.78 14.14 -4.59
CA THR A 72 -11.70 14.56 -6.00
C THR A 72 -11.21 13.41 -6.88
N PHE A 73 -10.19 12.69 -6.44
CA PHE A 73 -9.65 11.52 -7.15
C PHE A 73 -10.73 10.43 -7.33
N MET A 74 -11.47 10.13 -6.26
CA MET A 74 -12.55 9.15 -6.30
C MET A 74 -13.60 9.51 -7.36
N ASP A 75 -14.01 10.77 -7.40
CA ASP A 75 -15.00 11.26 -8.36
C ASP A 75 -14.46 11.20 -9.80
N ASN A 76 -13.25 11.70 -10.01
CA ASN A 76 -12.64 11.75 -11.32
C ASN A 76 -12.42 10.36 -11.93
N LYS A 77 -12.06 9.38 -11.11
CA LYS A 77 -11.80 8.00 -11.54
C LYS A 77 -13.02 7.09 -11.41
N GLN A 78 -14.14 7.63 -10.91
CA GLN A 78 -15.39 6.88 -10.75
C GLN A 78 -15.19 5.58 -9.95
N LEU A 79 -14.60 5.73 -8.76
CA LEU A 79 -14.25 4.57 -7.92
C LEU A 79 -15.38 4.14 -6.98
N MET A 80 -16.47 4.91 -6.90
CA MET A 80 -17.61 4.58 -6.05
C MET A 80 -18.24 3.26 -6.48
N GLY A 81 -18.68 2.47 -5.49
CA GLY A 81 -19.40 1.22 -5.75
C GLY A 81 -18.55 0.08 -6.27
N ARG A 82 -17.23 0.19 -6.26
CA ARG A 82 -16.34 -0.84 -6.79
C ARG A 82 -15.87 -1.85 -5.74
N GLY A 83 -16.43 -1.78 -4.53
CA GLY A 83 -16.15 -2.76 -3.49
C GLY A 83 -14.85 -2.53 -2.74
N ILE A 84 -14.28 -1.33 -2.85
CA ILE A 84 -13.11 -0.92 -2.08
C ILE A 84 -13.51 0.12 -1.03
N GLY A 85 -12.76 0.16 0.07
CA GLY A 85 -12.99 1.10 1.14
C GLY A 85 -12.25 2.43 0.96
N PHE A 86 -12.56 3.39 1.83
CA PHE A 86 -11.98 4.73 1.74
C PHE A 86 -10.46 4.72 1.95
N VAL A 87 -9.96 3.85 2.82
CA VAL A 87 -8.51 3.68 3.01
C VAL A 87 -7.87 3.24 1.69
N ASP A 88 -8.48 2.29 0.99
CA ASP A 88 -7.97 1.83 -0.31
C ASP A 88 -7.90 2.97 -1.32
N VAL A 89 -8.89 3.87 -1.34
CA VAL A 89 -8.88 5.03 -2.23
C VAL A 89 -7.73 5.96 -1.88
N HIS A 90 -7.45 6.16 -0.59
CA HIS A 90 -6.26 6.91 -0.14
C HIS A 90 -4.97 6.31 -0.69
N LEU A 91 -4.84 4.99 -0.60
CA LEU A 91 -3.63 4.29 -1.09
C LEU A 91 -3.46 4.45 -2.61
N LEU A 92 -4.55 4.32 -3.34
CA LEU A 92 -4.53 4.49 -4.79
C LEU A 92 -4.16 5.92 -5.18
N ALA A 93 -4.76 6.92 -4.54
CA ALA A 93 -4.47 8.33 -4.80
C ALA A 93 -3.00 8.64 -4.53
N ALA A 94 -2.48 8.20 -3.40
CA ALA A 94 -1.08 8.41 -3.04
C ALA A 94 -0.11 7.75 -4.04
N THR A 95 -0.47 6.55 -4.51
CA THR A 95 0.33 5.85 -5.52
C THR A 95 0.38 6.63 -6.83
N VAL A 96 -0.75 7.16 -7.27
CA VAL A 96 -0.82 7.98 -8.49
C VAL A 96 -0.01 9.27 -8.33
N LEU A 97 -0.04 9.90 -7.15
CA LEU A 97 0.69 11.13 -6.87
C LEU A 97 2.21 10.94 -6.79
N THR A 98 2.67 9.71 -6.59
CA THR A 98 4.10 9.43 -6.41
C THR A 98 4.67 8.88 -7.72
N PRO A 99 5.51 9.64 -8.45
CA PRO A 99 6.07 9.17 -9.71
C PRO A 99 6.82 7.84 -9.56
N GLY A 100 6.54 6.91 -10.45
CA GLY A 100 7.17 5.60 -10.46
C GLY A 100 6.67 4.64 -9.39
N ALA A 101 5.67 5.01 -8.60
CA ALA A 101 5.11 4.12 -7.59
C ALA A 101 4.05 3.19 -8.19
N ARG A 102 3.99 1.97 -7.64
CA ARG A 102 2.96 0.98 -7.93
C ARG A 102 2.51 0.36 -6.63
N ILE A 103 1.34 -0.26 -6.62
CA ILE A 103 0.78 -0.89 -5.43
C ILE A 103 0.72 -2.40 -5.59
N TRP A 104 1.13 -3.11 -4.54
CA TRP A 104 1.05 -4.57 -4.43
C TRP A 104 0.06 -4.92 -3.34
N THR A 105 -1.02 -5.60 -3.70
CA THR A 105 -2.05 -6.06 -2.78
C THR A 105 -2.48 -7.47 -3.12
N ARG A 106 -3.00 -8.20 -2.12
CA ARG A 106 -3.63 -9.52 -2.29
C ARG A 106 -5.15 -9.44 -2.24
N ASP A 107 -5.69 -8.25 -2.01
CA ASP A 107 -7.12 -8.02 -2.09
C ASP A 107 -7.53 -7.95 -3.56
N SER A 108 -8.42 -8.86 -3.99
CA SER A 108 -8.78 -8.98 -5.41
C SER A 108 -9.48 -7.76 -5.96
N ARG A 109 -10.30 -7.09 -5.15
CA ARG A 109 -11.03 -5.89 -5.59
C ARG A 109 -10.10 -4.70 -5.73
N LEU A 110 -9.22 -4.50 -4.74
CA LEU A 110 -8.22 -3.43 -4.81
C LEU A 110 -7.25 -3.67 -5.97
N SER A 111 -6.83 -4.91 -6.17
CA SER A 111 -5.96 -5.26 -7.29
C SER A 111 -6.60 -4.95 -8.64
N ALA A 112 -7.88 -5.27 -8.81
CA ALA A 112 -8.60 -4.99 -10.06
C ALA A 112 -8.68 -3.49 -10.34
N VAL A 113 -8.96 -2.67 -9.32
CA VAL A 113 -8.98 -1.22 -9.47
C VAL A 113 -7.60 -0.68 -9.80
N ALA A 114 -6.57 -1.15 -9.10
CA ALA A 114 -5.18 -0.74 -9.36
C ALA A 114 -4.77 -1.08 -10.79
N GLN A 115 -5.17 -2.24 -11.30
CA GLN A 115 -4.91 -2.62 -12.70
C GLN A 115 -5.60 -1.67 -13.67
N SER A 116 -6.85 -1.31 -13.41
CA SER A 116 -7.59 -0.38 -14.27
C SER A 116 -6.96 1.01 -14.30
N LEU A 117 -6.27 1.40 -13.24
CA LEU A 117 -5.53 2.67 -13.15
C LEU A 117 -4.08 2.53 -13.63
N GLU A 118 -3.66 1.35 -14.04
CA GLU A 118 -2.31 1.06 -14.54
C GLU A 118 -1.22 1.31 -13.50
N ILE A 119 -1.52 1.08 -12.22
CA ILE A 119 -0.58 1.25 -11.11
C ILE A 119 -0.40 -0.02 -10.29
N ALA A 120 -0.93 -1.15 -10.73
CA ALA A 120 -0.72 -2.42 -10.05
C ALA A 120 0.70 -2.92 -10.28
N TRP A 121 1.31 -3.47 -9.21
CA TRP A 121 2.60 -4.14 -9.32
C TRP A 121 2.39 -5.64 -9.31
N HIS A 122 3.07 -6.32 -10.23
CA HIS A 122 3.10 -7.78 -10.31
C HIS A 122 4.55 -8.23 -10.35
N SER A 123 4.82 -9.36 -9.70
CA SER A 123 6.10 -10.03 -9.86
C SER A 123 6.18 -10.64 -11.25
N ASP A 124 7.29 -10.44 -11.89
CA ASP A 124 7.56 -11.08 -13.18
C ASP A 124 7.93 -12.56 -12.99
#